data_0020a5b0892b571b459af25225136256
#
_entry.id   0020a5b0892b571b459af25225136256
#
_cell.length_a   1.000
_cell.length_b   1.000
_cell.length_c   1.000
_cell.angle_alpha   90.00
_cell.angle_beta   90.00
_cell.angle_gamma   90.00
#
_symmetry.space_group_name_H-M   'P 1'
#
loop_
_entity.id
_entity.type
_entity.pdbx_description
1 polymer ?
#
loop_
_entity_poly.entity_id
_entity_poly.type
_entity_poly.pdbx_seq_one_letter_code
_entity_poly.pdbx_strand_id
1 'polypeptide(L)'
;MASAKPALLFLIFALISLTILTIFWNASSIQREAVPLVATTVVRGPSLLVFPISNSTGDPAQGIFADSLTEDLIGALIRFRNMRVFGADNTIHTLAASTSRDNERATTAEYVLKGTAGQFDGQLRVTVTLMDGKSRRYIWSNTFQRDFTPATLADVRQKISAEVARKIAQPFGVVYEEEARASADQKTNMLSSYECMLRTYQYWRQLTANLHAQARTCLERAVQVDPLYAEAWAALALVTADEGRLGFNRSSGRPDPIAKSMQLAQYAVALSPDAPLPLRALGMSYWLQGEPHLGIATYERAFSLNPNDSDLLAELGRCYSLIGAWDKGVPLILEAYARNPALSGWYHSILALYHYVHGRFGAALDEAKQINVPESVLPHVSLAMIHAEAGHPAEAAAEVEKIQSIDPQFADNAQASLERLNLAPDTLSRIADGLRKAGLFGRAQREASEQW
;
A
#
# COMPACT_ATOMS: atom_id res chain seq x y z
N MET A 1 -71.94 2.07 -39.70
CA MET A 1 -70.46 2.42 -39.50
C MET A 1 -69.99 1.81 -38.19
N ALA A 2 -69.45 0.64 -38.25
CA ALA A 2 -69.06 -0.13 -37.10
C ALA A 2 -67.63 0.30 -36.66
N SER A 3 -67.44 0.50 -35.34
CA SER A 3 -66.25 1.08 -34.70
C SER A 3 -65.04 0.12 -34.73
N ALA A 4 -64.06 0.49 -35.50
CA ALA A 4 -62.77 -0.22 -35.58
C ALA A 4 -61.73 0.16 -34.45
N LYS A 5 -62.17 0.88 -33.41
CA LYS A 5 -61.33 1.44 -32.38
C LYS A 5 -60.79 0.44 -31.30
N PRO A 6 -61.50 -0.62 -30.86
CA PRO A 6 -60.94 -1.50 -29.82
C PRO A 6 -59.90 -2.48 -30.33
N ALA A 7 -59.94 -2.90 -31.59
CA ALA A 7 -58.99 -3.83 -32.18
C ALA A 7 -57.58 -3.20 -32.34
N LEU A 8 -57.47 -1.93 -32.66
CA LEU A 8 -56.24 -1.21 -32.83
C LEU A 8 -55.50 -0.98 -31.46
N LEU A 9 -56.29 -0.68 -30.42
CA LEU A 9 -55.75 -0.55 -29.05
C LEU A 9 -55.19 -1.89 -28.52
N PHE A 10 -55.86 -3.01 -28.79
CA PHE A 10 -55.36 -4.34 -28.41
C PHE A 10 -54.10 -4.72 -29.16
N LEU A 11 -53.96 -4.37 -30.43
CA LEU A 11 -52.73 -4.62 -31.20
C LEU A 11 -51.55 -3.80 -30.71
N ILE A 12 -51.76 -2.55 -30.31
CA ILE A 12 -50.72 -1.68 -29.75
C ILE A 12 -50.26 -2.20 -28.37
N PHE A 13 -51.17 -2.62 -27.51
CA PHE A 13 -50.85 -3.21 -26.22
C PHE A 13 -50.11 -4.55 -26.36
N ALA A 14 -50.47 -5.39 -27.31
CA ALA A 14 -49.79 -6.65 -27.59
C ALA A 14 -48.35 -6.44 -28.12
N LEU A 15 -48.13 -5.43 -28.98
CA LEU A 15 -46.82 -5.06 -29.49
C LEU A 15 -45.91 -4.47 -28.39
N ILE A 16 -46.45 -3.61 -27.52
CA ILE A 16 -45.70 -3.05 -26.37
C ILE A 16 -45.33 -4.17 -25.37
N SER A 17 -46.26 -5.08 -25.09
CA SER A 17 -45.96 -6.22 -24.20
C SER A 17 -44.91 -7.16 -24.79
N LEU A 18 -44.89 -7.39 -26.10
CA LEU A 18 -43.93 -8.23 -26.78
C LEU A 18 -42.51 -7.57 -26.78
N THR A 19 -42.43 -6.25 -26.97
CA THR A 19 -41.15 -5.51 -26.89
C THR A 19 -40.64 -5.45 -25.50
N ILE A 20 -41.46 -5.30 -24.48
CA ILE A 20 -41.03 -5.35 -23.07
C ILE A 20 -40.52 -6.76 -22.74
N LEU A 21 -41.19 -7.81 -23.20
CA LEU A 21 -40.76 -9.20 -22.98
C LEU A 21 -39.41 -9.51 -23.64
N THR A 22 -39.19 -9.00 -24.87
CA THR A 22 -37.91 -9.18 -25.58
C THR A 22 -36.78 -8.40 -24.95
N ILE A 23 -37.02 -7.21 -24.40
CA ILE A 23 -36.04 -6.43 -23.64
C ILE A 23 -35.71 -7.13 -22.33
N PHE A 24 -36.69 -7.66 -21.61
CA PHE A 24 -36.48 -8.43 -20.40
C PHE A 24 -35.75 -9.76 -20.66
N TRP A 25 -36.04 -10.44 -21.75
CA TRP A 25 -35.35 -11.67 -22.14
C TRP A 25 -33.90 -11.39 -22.56
N ASN A 26 -33.63 -10.32 -23.29
CA ASN A 26 -32.30 -9.92 -23.69
C ASN A 26 -31.47 -9.41 -22.48
N ALA A 27 -32.09 -8.69 -21.54
CA ALA A 27 -31.48 -8.29 -20.28
C ALA A 27 -31.14 -9.50 -19.39
N SER A 28 -31.98 -10.54 -19.37
CA SER A 28 -31.75 -11.78 -18.61
C SER A 28 -30.70 -12.69 -19.26
N SER A 29 -30.48 -12.60 -20.57
CA SER A 29 -29.42 -13.36 -21.25
C SER A 29 -28.03 -12.72 -21.08
N ILE A 30 -27.95 -11.41 -20.92
CA ILE A 30 -26.72 -10.67 -20.63
C ILE A 30 -26.22 -10.94 -19.17
N GLN A 31 -27.11 -11.30 -18.26
CA GLN A 31 -26.75 -11.64 -16.87
C GLN A 31 -26.30 -13.12 -16.66
N ARG A 32 -26.27 -13.96 -17.69
CA ARG A 32 -25.96 -15.39 -17.56
C ARG A 32 -24.55 -15.81 -17.95
N GLU A 33 -23.65 -14.89 -18.23
CA GLU A 33 -22.22 -15.18 -18.37
C GLU A 33 -21.34 -14.53 -17.29
N ALA A 34 -21.82 -14.46 -16.07
CA ALA A 34 -20.94 -14.42 -14.93
C ALA A 34 -20.46 -15.85 -14.65
N VAL A 35 -19.51 -16.33 -15.43
CA VAL A 35 -18.67 -17.47 -15.04
C VAL A 35 -18.14 -17.07 -13.66
N PRO A 36 -18.37 -17.87 -12.59
CA PRO A 36 -17.59 -17.70 -11.39
C PRO A 36 -16.15 -18.08 -11.77
N LEU A 37 -15.37 -17.10 -12.18
CA LEU A 37 -13.93 -17.24 -12.15
C LEU A 37 -13.59 -17.41 -10.66
N VAL A 38 -13.55 -18.64 -10.19
CA VAL A 38 -12.66 -19.00 -9.10
C VAL A 38 -11.27 -18.81 -9.70
N ALA A 39 -10.86 -17.55 -9.82
CA ALA A 39 -9.50 -17.23 -10.14
C ALA A 39 -8.70 -17.79 -8.97
N THR A 40 -8.06 -18.92 -9.20
CA THR A 40 -6.96 -19.34 -8.35
C THR A 40 -6.00 -18.16 -8.35
N THR A 41 -5.98 -17.42 -7.25
CA THR A 41 -5.11 -16.26 -7.07
C THR A 41 -3.68 -16.75 -7.17
N VAL A 42 -3.10 -16.66 -8.36
CA VAL A 42 -1.72 -17.04 -8.58
C VAL A 42 -0.85 -15.93 -8.03
N VAL A 43 -0.24 -16.16 -6.88
CA VAL A 43 0.74 -15.24 -6.31
C VAL A 43 1.93 -15.14 -7.27
N ARG A 44 2.24 -13.92 -7.69
CA ARG A 44 3.41 -13.59 -8.53
C ARG A 44 4.58 -13.22 -7.62
N GLY A 45 5.80 -13.31 -8.18
CA GLY A 45 7.01 -12.98 -7.45
C GLY A 45 7.86 -14.21 -7.11
N PRO A 46 8.99 -14.01 -6.41
CA PRO A 46 9.95 -15.06 -6.13
C PRO A 46 9.41 -16.12 -5.18
N SER A 47 10.01 -17.29 -5.26
CA SER A 47 9.71 -18.41 -4.38
C SER A 47 10.60 -18.37 -3.14
N LEU A 48 9.99 -18.52 -1.97
CA LEU A 48 10.66 -18.66 -0.68
C LEU A 48 10.34 -20.03 -0.08
N LEU A 49 11.34 -20.85 0.13
CA LEU A 49 11.23 -22.10 0.85
C LEU A 49 11.62 -21.91 2.31
N VAL A 50 10.71 -22.20 3.22
CA VAL A 50 10.93 -22.13 4.67
C VAL A 50 11.21 -23.52 5.20
N PHE A 51 12.44 -23.74 5.69
CA PHE A 51 12.79 -24.98 6.40
C PHE A 51 12.31 -24.93 7.85
N PRO A 52 12.00 -26.08 8.45
CA PRO A 52 11.74 -26.16 9.88
C PRO A 52 12.87 -25.53 10.69
N ILE A 53 12.50 -24.73 11.66
CA ILE A 53 13.46 -24.19 12.64
C ILE A 53 13.99 -25.34 13.48
N SER A 54 15.30 -25.53 13.47
CA SER A 54 15.94 -26.65 14.17
C SER A 54 16.06 -26.36 15.65
N ASN A 55 15.71 -27.33 16.50
CA ASN A 55 16.01 -27.28 17.92
C ASN A 55 17.49 -27.52 18.16
N SER A 56 18.19 -26.55 18.74
CA SER A 56 19.65 -26.57 18.95
C SER A 56 20.08 -27.18 20.30
N THR A 57 19.13 -27.53 21.18
CA THR A 57 19.43 -28.06 22.52
C THR A 57 19.15 -29.55 22.67
N GLY A 58 18.35 -30.13 21.78
CA GLY A 58 17.89 -31.53 21.88
C GLY A 58 16.78 -31.76 22.91
N ASP A 59 16.36 -30.74 23.67
CA ASP A 59 15.22 -30.81 24.58
C ASP A 59 13.90 -30.91 23.80
N PRO A 60 13.07 -31.99 23.98
CA PRO A 60 11.81 -32.14 23.28
C PRO A 60 10.83 -30.98 23.48
N ALA A 61 10.82 -30.33 24.64
CA ALA A 61 9.96 -29.17 24.90
C ALA A 61 10.31 -27.98 23.99
N GLN A 62 11.58 -27.82 23.70
CA GLN A 62 12.06 -26.77 22.76
C GLN A 62 11.85 -27.17 21.29
N GLY A 63 11.69 -28.46 20.99
CA GLY A 63 11.25 -28.95 19.69
C GLY A 63 9.87 -28.42 19.34
N ILE A 64 8.90 -28.54 20.28
CA ILE A 64 7.53 -28.01 20.09
C ILE A 64 7.56 -26.49 19.82
N PHE A 65 8.43 -25.75 20.52
CA PHE A 65 8.59 -24.32 20.26
C PHE A 65 9.11 -24.03 18.85
N ALA A 66 10.13 -24.76 18.40
CA ALA A 66 10.75 -24.59 17.09
C ALA A 66 9.76 -24.91 15.95
N ASP A 67 8.98 -25.99 16.09
CA ASP A 67 7.92 -26.35 15.12
C ASP A 67 6.84 -25.27 15.05
N SER A 68 6.33 -24.83 16.21
CA SER A 68 5.32 -23.79 16.27
C SER A 68 5.85 -22.43 15.75
N LEU A 69 7.14 -22.12 15.94
CA LEU A 69 7.77 -20.93 15.36
C LEU A 69 7.84 -21.02 13.82
N THR A 70 8.08 -22.22 13.29
CA THR A 70 8.05 -22.46 11.85
C THR A 70 6.67 -22.16 11.26
N GLU A 71 5.61 -22.67 11.89
CA GLU A 71 4.23 -22.40 11.46
C GLU A 71 3.87 -20.92 11.53
N ASP A 72 4.23 -20.23 12.62
CA ASP A 72 4.01 -18.78 12.76
C ASP A 72 4.79 -17.96 11.72
N LEU A 73 6.03 -18.36 11.39
CA LEU A 73 6.83 -17.72 10.33
C LEU A 73 6.16 -17.88 8.96
N ILE A 74 5.74 -19.08 8.60
CA ILE A 74 5.01 -19.34 7.36
C ILE A 74 3.72 -18.52 7.35
N GLY A 75 2.94 -18.56 8.45
CA GLY A 75 1.70 -17.81 8.58
C GLY A 75 1.87 -16.29 8.46
N ALA A 76 2.99 -15.74 8.95
CA ALA A 76 3.30 -14.32 8.82
C ALA A 76 3.76 -13.95 7.40
N LEU A 77 4.54 -14.81 6.76
CA LEU A 77 5.09 -14.58 5.42
C LEU A 77 4.03 -14.67 4.31
N ILE A 78 3.11 -15.63 4.36
CA ILE A 78 2.04 -15.80 3.34
C ILE A 78 1.07 -14.62 3.26
N ARG A 79 1.02 -13.76 4.29
CA ARG A 79 0.21 -12.53 4.28
C ARG A 79 0.76 -11.49 3.31
N PHE A 80 2.04 -11.57 2.97
CA PHE A 80 2.65 -10.77 1.92
C PHE A 80 2.49 -11.46 0.57
N ARG A 81 1.61 -10.92 -0.29
CA ARG A 81 1.24 -11.51 -1.58
C ARG A 81 2.26 -11.27 -2.71
N ASN A 82 3.43 -10.74 -2.37
CA ASN A 82 4.52 -10.43 -3.33
C ASN A 82 5.55 -11.56 -3.48
N MET A 83 5.32 -12.71 -2.84
CA MET A 83 6.17 -13.91 -2.96
C MET A 83 5.37 -15.20 -2.79
N ARG A 84 5.90 -16.29 -3.31
CA ARG A 84 5.34 -17.64 -3.18
C ARG A 84 6.04 -18.37 -2.05
N VAL A 85 5.36 -18.57 -0.94
CA VAL A 85 5.94 -19.22 0.25
C VAL A 85 5.60 -20.70 0.23
N PHE A 86 6.63 -21.53 0.44
CA PHE A 86 6.55 -22.99 0.55
C PHE A 86 7.13 -23.43 1.89
N GLY A 87 6.45 -24.32 2.60
CA GLY A 87 6.98 -25.03 3.75
C GLY A 87 7.75 -26.27 3.29
N ALA A 88 8.93 -26.51 3.87
CA ALA A 88 9.62 -27.79 3.73
C ALA A 88 9.06 -28.75 4.79
N ASP A 89 8.56 -29.90 4.39
CA ASP A 89 8.05 -30.90 5.32
C ASP A 89 9.20 -31.52 6.14
N ASN A 90 8.97 -31.86 7.41
CA ASN A 90 9.97 -32.49 8.30
C ASN A 90 10.52 -33.82 7.74
N THR A 91 9.78 -34.47 6.85
CA THR A 91 10.21 -35.65 6.11
C THR A 91 11.43 -35.40 5.22
N ILE A 92 11.69 -34.16 4.81
CA ILE A 92 12.84 -33.81 3.96
C ILE A 92 14.16 -33.91 4.73
N HIS A 93 14.16 -33.72 6.04
CA HIS A 93 15.35 -33.92 6.87
C HIS A 93 15.80 -35.38 6.97
N THR A 94 14.85 -36.33 6.94
CA THR A 94 15.11 -37.78 6.91
C THR A 94 15.39 -38.32 5.51
N LEU A 95 14.96 -37.60 4.46
CA LEU A 95 15.10 -37.97 3.05
C LEU A 95 16.23 -37.22 2.32
N ALA A 96 17.06 -36.44 3.01
CA ALA A 96 18.32 -35.93 2.46
C ALA A 96 19.27 -37.08 2.00
N ALA A 97 18.88 -38.32 2.25
CA ALA A 97 19.50 -39.54 1.76
C ALA A 97 18.74 -40.24 0.62
N SER A 98 17.50 -39.83 0.28
CA SER A 98 16.75 -40.53 -0.79
C SER A 98 15.71 -39.64 -1.48
N THR A 99 15.96 -39.41 -2.77
CA THR A 99 15.05 -39.15 -3.90
C THR A 99 14.31 -37.81 -4.03
N SER A 100 14.86 -37.07 -4.87
CA SER A 100 14.53 -36.37 -6.14
C SER A 100 13.47 -35.26 -6.21
N ARG A 101 12.27 -35.32 -5.74
CA ARG A 101 11.26 -34.28 -6.00
C ARG A 101 11.30 -33.08 -5.06
N ASP A 102 11.56 -33.31 -3.78
CA ASP A 102 11.60 -32.22 -2.79
C ASP A 102 12.98 -31.56 -2.73
N ASN A 103 14.03 -32.31 -3.10
CA ASN A 103 15.34 -31.73 -3.42
C ASN A 103 15.29 -30.89 -4.70
N GLU A 104 14.49 -31.26 -5.70
CA GLU A 104 14.25 -30.44 -6.88
C GLU A 104 13.51 -29.12 -6.50
N ARG A 105 12.53 -29.14 -5.61
CA ARG A 105 11.88 -27.91 -5.13
C ARG A 105 12.81 -27.06 -4.27
N ALA A 106 13.63 -27.68 -3.42
CA ALA A 106 14.65 -26.98 -2.64
C ALA A 106 15.78 -26.42 -3.52
N THR A 107 16.07 -27.06 -4.66
CA THR A 107 17.04 -26.57 -5.65
C THR A 107 16.46 -25.54 -6.63
N THR A 108 15.14 -25.39 -6.70
CA THR A 108 14.46 -24.46 -7.60
C THR A 108 13.88 -23.22 -6.92
N ALA A 109 13.81 -23.16 -5.58
CA ALA A 109 13.38 -21.96 -4.86
C ALA A 109 14.44 -20.86 -5.00
N GLU A 110 13.98 -19.64 -5.33
CA GLU A 110 14.86 -18.49 -5.45
C GLU A 110 15.48 -18.11 -4.09
N TYR A 111 14.73 -18.28 -3.00
CA TYR A 111 15.17 -17.99 -1.65
C TYR A 111 14.90 -19.14 -0.70
N VAL A 112 15.77 -19.28 0.31
CA VAL A 112 15.67 -20.33 1.34
C VAL A 112 15.81 -19.70 2.71
N LEU A 113 14.83 -19.89 3.58
CA LEU A 113 14.83 -19.47 4.97
C LEU A 113 15.12 -20.67 5.88
N LYS A 114 16.10 -20.52 6.77
CA LYS A 114 16.51 -21.52 7.76
C LYS A 114 16.70 -20.86 9.11
N GLY A 115 16.65 -21.64 10.17
CA GLY A 115 16.95 -21.11 11.49
C GLY A 115 17.16 -22.19 12.54
N THR A 116 17.58 -21.73 13.70
CA THR A 116 17.73 -22.55 14.91
C THR A 116 17.09 -21.84 16.10
N ALA A 117 16.51 -22.58 17.00
CA ALA A 117 15.97 -22.09 18.26
C ALA A 117 16.47 -22.94 19.43
N GLY A 118 16.72 -22.32 20.55
CA GLY A 118 17.12 -23.01 21.76
C GLY A 118 17.23 -22.07 22.94
N GLN A 119 17.24 -22.64 24.14
CA GLN A 119 17.47 -21.91 25.37
C GLN A 119 18.91 -22.02 25.81
N PHE A 120 19.53 -20.88 26.11
CA PHE A 120 20.88 -20.77 26.60
C PHE A 120 20.93 -19.75 27.74
N ASP A 121 21.49 -20.14 28.86
CA ASP A 121 21.64 -19.28 30.05
C ASP A 121 20.32 -18.63 30.51
N GLY A 122 19.20 -19.35 30.41
CA GLY A 122 17.87 -18.86 30.80
C GLY A 122 17.19 -17.98 29.75
N GLN A 123 17.85 -17.66 28.63
CA GLN A 123 17.29 -16.86 27.54
C GLN A 123 17.00 -17.70 26.32
N LEU A 124 15.90 -17.39 25.65
CA LEU A 124 15.59 -17.92 24.32
C LEU A 124 16.49 -17.25 23.29
N ARG A 125 17.19 -18.05 22.50
CA ARG A 125 17.95 -17.60 21.33
C ARG A 125 17.37 -18.20 20.07
N VAL A 126 16.97 -17.35 19.12
CA VAL A 126 16.49 -17.77 17.80
C VAL A 126 17.37 -17.11 16.75
N THR A 127 17.99 -17.90 15.90
CA THR A 127 18.76 -17.39 14.76
C THR A 127 18.03 -17.78 13.49
N VAL A 128 17.78 -16.78 12.62
CA VAL A 128 17.14 -16.97 11.32
C VAL A 128 18.05 -16.44 10.24
N THR A 129 18.18 -17.18 9.15
CA THR A 129 19.03 -16.84 8.00
C THR A 129 18.27 -16.97 6.70
N LEU A 130 18.51 -16.06 5.77
CA LEU A 130 17.99 -16.09 4.41
C LEU A 130 19.15 -16.28 3.44
N MET A 131 18.98 -17.20 2.49
CA MET A 131 19.97 -17.50 1.46
C MET A 131 19.34 -17.34 0.08
N ASP A 132 20.15 -16.94 -0.89
CA ASP A 132 19.87 -17.15 -2.31
C ASP A 132 19.90 -18.65 -2.63
N GLY A 133 18.84 -19.17 -3.22
CA GLY A 133 18.67 -20.60 -3.45
C GLY A 133 19.64 -21.16 -4.50
N LYS A 134 20.05 -20.37 -5.48
CA LYS A 134 20.92 -20.75 -6.57
C LYS A 134 22.38 -20.71 -6.17
N SER A 135 22.82 -19.54 -5.71
CA SER A 135 24.24 -19.30 -5.35
C SER A 135 24.63 -19.84 -3.98
N ARG A 136 23.64 -20.17 -3.13
CA ARG A 136 23.82 -20.54 -1.73
C ARG A 136 24.44 -19.41 -0.87
N ARG A 137 24.48 -18.18 -1.36
CA ARG A 137 24.97 -17.02 -0.66
C ARG A 137 23.99 -16.62 0.45
N TYR A 138 24.49 -16.45 1.66
CA TYR A 138 23.69 -15.84 2.73
C TYR A 138 23.49 -14.36 2.45
N ILE A 139 22.24 -13.91 2.41
CA ILE A 139 21.85 -12.53 2.11
C ILE A 139 21.38 -11.77 3.34
N TRP A 140 20.92 -12.51 4.36
CA TRP A 140 20.52 -11.92 5.63
C TRP A 140 20.58 -12.94 6.76
N SER A 141 20.91 -12.44 7.96
CA SER A 141 20.84 -13.21 9.20
C SER A 141 20.50 -12.29 10.37
N ASN A 142 19.69 -12.78 11.30
CA ASN A 142 19.46 -12.11 12.58
C ASN A 142 19.34 -13.12 13.71
N THR A 143 19.77 -12.69 14.91
CA THR A 143 19.66 -13.46 16.14
C THR A 143 18.84 -12.68 17.14
N PHE A 144 17.75 -13.28 17.56
CA PHE A 144 16.84 -12.76 18.59
C PHE A 144 17.21 -13.39 19.94
N GLN A 145 17.42 -12.55 20.95
CA GLN A 145 17.56 -12.97 22.34
C GLN A 145 16.41 -12.37 23.14
N ARG A 146 15.66 -13.19 23.83
CA ARG A 146 14.49 -12.77 24.59
C ARG A 146 14.41 -13.52 25.91
N ASP A 147 14.11 -12.79 26.96
CA ASP A 147 13.63 -13.40 28.19
C ASP A 147 12.23 -13.97 27.93
N PHE A 148 11.95 -15.14 28.47
CA PHE A 148 10.66 -15.76 28.30
C PHE A 148 10.23 -16.51 29.55
N THR A 149 8.93 -16.61 29.69
CA THR A 149 8.27 -17.50 30.63
C THR A 149 7.29 -18.38 29.86
N PRO A 150 6.83 -19.50 30.39
CA PRO A 150 5.79 -20.30 29.73
C PRO A 150 4.56 -19.46 29.32
N ALA A 151 4.19 -18.45 30.11
CA ALA A 151 3.06 -17.55 29.84
C ALA A 151 3.31 -16.58 28.69
N THR A 152 4.55 -16.18 28.42
CA THR A 152 4.93 -15.20 27.38
C THR A 152 5.46 -15.84 26.09
N LEU A 153 5.63 -17.16 26.08
CA LEU A 153 6.28 -17.90 25.00
C LEU A 153 5.57 -17.71 23.64
N ALA A 154 4.23 -17.74 23.63
CA ALA A 154 3.44 -17.52 22.43
C ALA A 154 3.60 -16.09 21.88
N ASP A 155 3.58 -15.08 22.75
CA ASP A 155 3.78 -13.67 22.38
C ASP A 155 5.20 -13.42 21.82
N VAL A 156 6.23 -13.99 22.46
CA VAL A 156 7.61 -13.91 21.96
C VAL A 156 7.75 -14.53 20.58
N ARG A 157 7.13 -15.70 20.35
CA ARG A 157 7.14 -16.39 19.05
C ARG A 157 6.46 -15.56 17.97
N GLN A 158 5.27 -15.00 18.24
CA GLN A 158 4.54 -14.15 17.31
C GLN A 158 5.33 -12.88 16.97
N LYS A 159 5.98 -12.24 17.97
CA LYS A 159 6.83 -11.05 17.74
C LYS A 159 8.02 -11.35 16.84
N ILE A 160 8.71 -12.46 17.07
CA ILE A 160 9.85 -12.89 16.23
C ILE A 160 9.37 -13.17 14.81
N SER A 161 8.29 -13.93 14.63
CA SER A 161 7.74 -14.26 13.32
C SER A 161 7.31 -13.02 12.54
N ALA A 162 6.66 -12.09 13.20
CA ALA A 162 6.25 -10.82 12.60
C ALA A 162 7.46 -9.96 12.19
N GLU A 163 8.50 -9.88 13.03
CA GLU A 163 9.72 -9.12 12.75
C GLU A 163 10.50 -9.70 11.57
N VAL A 164 10.65 -11.04 11.53
CA VAL A 164 11.28 -11.73 10.39
C VAL A 164 10.50 -11.51 9.10
N ALA A 165 9.17 -11.69 9.14
CA ALA A 165 8.32 -11.52 7.96
C ALA A 165 8.39 -10.09 7.41
N ARG A 166 8.33 -9.07 8.27
CA ARG A 166 8.51 -7.67 7.86
C ARG A 166 9.88 -7.44 7.25
N LYS A 167 10.95 -7.92 7.88
CA LYS A 167 12.31 -7.70 7.37
C LYS A 167 12.55 -8.34 6.01
N ILE A 168 11.92 -9.47 5.73
CA ILE A 168 12.12 -10.24 4.49
C ILE A 168 11.14 -9.82 3.41
N ALA A 169 9.84 -9.71 3.71
CA ALA A 169 8.76 -9.75 2.74
C ALA A 169 8.08 -8.40 2.43
N GLN A 170 8.22 -7.39 3.30
CA GLN A 170 7.61 -6.09 3.01
C GLN A 170 8.30 -5.36 1.85
N PRO A 171 7.66 -4.38 1.20
CA PRO A 171 8.32 -3.48 0.27
C PRO A 171 9.58 -2.87 0.92
N PHE A 172 10.70 -2.88 0.18
CA PHE A 172 12.04 -2.48 0.65
C PHE A 172 12.67 -3.41 1.72
N GLY A 173 12.10 -4.59 1.92
CA GLY A 173 12.72 -5.67 2.68
C GLY A 173 13.82 -6.37 1.87
N VAL A 174 14.48 -7.34 2.51
CA VAL A 174 15.68 -7.99 1.96
C VAL A 174 15.42 -8.63 0.60
N VAL A 175 14.30 -9.35 0.43
CA VAL A 175 13.96 -9.99 -0.85
C VAL A 175 13.71 -8.95 -1.93
N TYR A 176 12.97 -7.88 -1.61
CA TYR A 176 12.76 -6.78 -2.55
C TYR A 176 14.07 -6.18 -3.06
N GLU A 177 15.02 -5.92 -2.16
CA GLU A 177 16.31 -5.31 -2.54
C GLU A 177 17.14 -6.23 -3.43
N GLU A 178 17.13 -7.54 -3.20
CA GLU A 178 17.82 -8.53 -4.05
C GLU A 178 17.17 -8.60 -5.45
N GLU A 179 15.83 -8.68 -5.53
CA GLU A 179 15.09 -8.69 -6.78
C GLU A 179 15.27 -7.38 -7.57
N ALA A 180 15.23 -6.23 -6.91
CA ALA A 180 15.44 -4.93 -7.54
C ALA A 180 16.86 -4.81 -8.13
N ARG A 181 17.89 -5.33 -7.43
CA ARG A 181 19.27 -5.39 -7.96
C ARG A 181 19.35 -6.31 -9.18
N ALA A 182 18.78 -7.51 -9.09
CA ALA A 182 18.78 -8.47 -10.19
C ALA A 182 18.07 -7.91 -11.45
N SER A 183 16.95 -7.20 -11.25
CA SER A 183 16.24 -6.55 -12.36
C SER A 183 17.00 -5.37 -12.98
N ALA A 184 17.80 -4.64 -12.21
CA ALA A 184 18.59 -3.53 -12.73
C ALA A 184 19.71 -3.98 -13.67
N ASP A 185 20.25 -5.18 -13.46
CA ASP A 185 21.30 -5.78 -14.29
C ASP A 185 20.76 -6.38 -15.61
N GLN A 186 19.45 -6.59 -15.72
CA GLN A 186 18.82 -7.16 -16.91
C GLN A 186 18.55 -6.08 -17.95
N LYS A 187 19.25 -6.14 -19.07
CA LYS A 187 19.06 -5.26 -20.25
C LYS A 187 17.85 -5.66 -21.13
N THR A 188 16.84 -6.31 -20.58
CA THR A 188 15.68 -6.75 -21.36
C THR A 188 14.67 -5.62 -21.53
N ASN A 189 14.24 -5.38 -22.80
CA ASN A 189 13.21 -4.39 -23.12
C ASN A 189 11.78 -4.80 -22.67
N MET A 190 11.61 -6.00 -22.14
CA MET A 190 10.31 -6.53 -21.70
C MET A 190 10.40 -7.02 -20.26
N LEU A 191 9.95 -6.18 -19.34
CA LEU A 191 9.83 -6.55 -17.93
C LEU A 191 8.64 -7.49 -17.72
N SER A 192 8.79 -8.44 -16.81
CA SER A 192 7.67 -9.26 -16.31
C SER A 192 6.66 -8.40 -15.52
N SER A 193 5.45 -8.92 -15.33
CA SER A 193 4.44 -8.22 -14.52
C SER A 193 4.91 -7.99 -13.08
N TYR A 194 5.72 -8.88 -12.53
CA TYR A 194 6.31 -8.70 -11.19
C TYR A 194 7.38 -7.59 -11.16
N GLU A 195 8.22 -7.50 -12.18
CA GLU A 195 9.22 -6.41 -12.28
C GLU A 195 8.55 -5.03 -12.41
N CYS A 196 7.36 -4.96 -13.01
CA CYS A 196 6.56 -3.72 -12.98
C CYS A 196 6.12 -3.34 -11.55
N MET A 197 5.85 -4.33 -10.69
CA MET A 197 5.60 -4.07 -9.27
C MET A 197 6.85 -3.54 -8.55
N LEU A 198 8.05 -4.09 -8.82
CA LEU A 198 9.30 -3.59 -8.25
C LEU A 198 9.54 -2.12 -8.62
N ARG A 199 9.29 -1.74 -9.89
CA ARG A 199 9.34 -0.34 -10.33
C ARG A 199 8.33 0.54 -9.62
N THR A 200 7.15 0.03 -9.37
CA THR A 200 6.11 0.76 -8.65
C THR A 200 6.52 1.01 -7.20
N TYR A 201 7.11 0.04 -6.53
CA TYR A 201 7.68 0.26 -5.20
C TYR A 201 8.79 1.32 -5.22
N GLN A 202 9.68 1.29 -6.20
CA GLN A 202 10.70 2.34 -6.36
C GLN A 202 10.05 3.73 -6.54
N TYR A 203 8.98 3.84 -7.35
CA TYR A 203 8.22 5.07 -7.48
C TYR A 203 7.62 5.54 -6.14
N TRP A 204 6.96 4.66 -5.39
CA TRP A 204 6.36 5.02 -4.10
C TRP A 204 7.40 5.48 -3.06
N ARG A 205 8.62 5.04 -3.19
CA ARG A 205 9.72 5.51 -2.32
C ARG A 205 10.20 6.91 -2.65
N GLN A 206 10.23 7.29 -3.93
CA GLN A 206 10.86 8.53 -4.39
C GLN A 206 9.86 9.60 -4.85
N LEU A 207 8.65 9.21 -5.23
CA LEU A 207 7.53 10.06 -5.64
C LEU A 207 7.93 11.16 -6.66
N THR A 208 8.58 10.78 -7.76
CA THR A 208 8.92 11.69 -8.86
C THR A 208 8.06 11.45 -10.11
N ALA A 209 7.80 12.48 -10.91
CA ALA A 209 6.99 12.39 -12.12
C ALA A 209 7.58 11.42 -13.16
N ASN A 210 8.90 11.32 -13.25
CA ASN A 210 9.58 10.39 -14.15
C ASN A 210 9.34 8.93 -13.75
N LEU A 211 9.54 8.60 -12.46
CA LEU A 211 9.27 7.23 -11.96
C LEU A 211 7.79 6.88 -12.02
N HIS A 212 6.90 7.86 -11.78
CA HIS A 212 5.47 7.69 -11.97
C HIS A 212 5.13 7.26 -13.40
N ALA A 213 5.64 7.98 -14.42
CA ALA A 213 5.41 7.67 -15.83
C ALA A 213 5.91 6.26 -16.20
N GLN A 214 7.11 5.89 -15.71
CA GLN A 214 7.68 4.57 -15.91
C GLN A 214 6.84 3.46 -15.25
N ALA A 215 6.45 3.63 -13.98
CA ALA A 215 5.61 2.68 -13.25
C ALA A 215 4.25 2.51 -13.94
N ARG A 216 3.61 3.62 -14.31
CA ARG A 216 2.32 3.60 -15.00
C ARG A 216 2.37 2.82 -16.31
N THR A 217 3.30 3.18 -17.20
CA THR A 217 3.45 2.50 -18.51
C THR A 217 3.72 1.01 -18.33
N CYS A 218 4.56 0.64 -17.35
CA CYS A 218 4.86 -0.76 -17.06
C CYS A 218 3.61 -1.51 -16.55
N LEU A 219 2.86 -0.92 -15.63
CA LEU A 219 1.65 -1.52 -15.07
C LEU A 219 0.52 -1.65 -16.11
N GLU A 220 0.32 -0.64 -16.96
CA GLU A 220 -0.66 -0.71 -18.08
C GLU A 220 -0.38 -1.90 -18.98
N ARG A 221 0.91 -2.20 -19.25
CA ARG A 221 1.30 -3.41 -19.98
C ARG A 221 1.13 -4.67 -19.14
N ALA A 222 1.51 -4.65 -17.86
CA ALA A 222 1.42 -5.79 -16.97
C ALA A 222 -0.01 -6.34 -16.88
N VAL A 223 -1.00 -5.46 -16.77
CA VAL A 223 -2.42 -5.86 -16.70
C VAL A 223 -2.99 -6.33 -18.04
N GLN A 224 -2.36 -5.99 -19.16
CA GLN A 224 -2.71 -6.53 -20.49
C GLN A 224 -2.16 -7.94 -20.68
N VAL A 225 -0.93 -8.18 -20.23
CA VAL A 225 -0.24 -9.47 -20.36
C VAL A 225 -0.75 -10.48 -19.33
N ASP A 226 -1.04 -10.03 -18.12
CA ASP A 226 -1.53 -10.83 -17.00
C ASP A 226 -2.79 -10.19 -16.39
N PRO A 227 -3.96 -10.32 -17.05
CA PRO A 227 -5.21 -9.65 -16.65
C PRO A 227 -5.78 -10.16 -15.32
N LEU A 228 -5.31 -11.29 -14.81
CA LEU A 228 -5.72 -11.85 -13.51
C LEU A 228 -4.79 -11.45 -12.35
N TYR A 229 -3.78 -10.62 -12.60
CA TYR A 229 -2.87 -10.14 -11.56
C TYR A 229 -3.48 -8.97 -10.77
N ALA A 230 -4.21 -9.29 -9.71
CA ALA A 230 -4.95 -8.31 -8.89
C ALA A 230 -4.06 -7.21 -8.32
N GLU A 231 -2.84 -7.56 -7.87
CA GLU A 231 -1.90 -6.60 -7.30
C GLU A 231 -1.39 -5.59 -8.35
N ALA A 232 -1.24 -5.99 -9.62
CA ALA A 232 -0.89 -5.06 -10.69
C ALA A 232 -2.02 -4.08 -11.01
N TRP A 233 -3.27 -4.53 -11.00
CA TRP A 233 -4.44 -3.66 -11.13
C TRP A 233 -4.56 -2.68 -9.96
N ALA A 234 -4.33 -3.15 -8.72
CA ALA A 234 -4.33 -2.32 -7.53
C ALA A 234 -3.22 -1.27 -7.57
N ALA A 235 -2.01 -1.67 -7.98
CA ALA A 235 -0.89 -0.75 -8.15
C ALA A 235 -1.18 0.30 -9.23
N LEU A 236 -1.77 -0.10 -10.36
CA LEU A 236 -2.21 0.82 -11.42
C LEU A 236 -3.26 1.80 -10.91
N ALA A 237 -4.20 1.35 -10.05
CA ALA A 237 -5.18 2.21 -9.41
C ALA A 237 -4.52 3.29 -8.55
N LEU A 238 -3.55 2.91 -7.69
CA LEU A 238 -2.82 3.82 -6.82
C LEU A 238 -1.97 4.82 -7.61
N VAL A 239 -1.23 4.36 -8.63
CA VAL A 239 -0.45 5.24 -9.52
C VAL A 239 -1.37 6.21 -10.28
N THR A 240 -2.55 5.75 -10.71
CA THR A 240 -3.55 6.62 -11.35
C THR A 240 -4.12 7.64 -10.36
N ALA A 241 -4.36 7.26 -9.10
CA ALA A 241 -4.78 8.18 -8.05
C ALA A 241 -3.78 9.31 -7.81
N ASP A 242 -2.49 9.02 -7.92
CA ASP A 242 -1.41 10.01 -7.74
C ASP A 242 -1.41 11.08 -8.83
N GLU A 243 -1.93 10.82 -10.03
CA GLU A 243 -2.16 11.87 -11.04
C GLU A 243 -3.18 12.92 -10.56
N GLY A 244 -4.21 12.47 -9.83
CA GLY A 244 -5.20 13.37 -9.24
C GLY A 244 -4.71 14.08 -7.98
N ARG A 245 -3.91 13.38 -7.16
CA ARG A 245 -3.44 13.83 -5.85
C ARG A 245 -2.18 14.69 -5.92
N LEU A 246 -1.19 14.27 -6.71
CA LEU A 246 0.12 14.92 -6.82
C LEU A 246 0.27 15.75 -8.11
N GLY A 247 -0.67 15.61 -9.04
CA GLY A 247 -0.63 16.34 -10.32
C GLY A 247 0.36 15.76 -11.34
N PHE A 248 0.98 14.60 -11.07
CA PHE A 248 1.97 14.02 -11.96
C PHE A 248 1.36 13.56 -13.29
N ASN A 249 2.03 13.94 -14.40
CA ASN A 249 1.73 13.45 -15.75
C ASN A 249 0.24 13.59 -16.18
N ARG A 250 -0.45 14.58 -15.65
CA ARG A 250 -1.81 14.91 -16.09
C ARG A 250 -1.78 15.31 -17.56
N SER A 251 -2.62 14.72 -18.38
CA SER A 251 -2.81 15.12 -19.78
C SER A 251 -4.25 15.49 -20.05
N SER A 252 -4.45 16.61 -20.75
CA SER A 252 -5.77 17.04 -21.26
C SER A 252 -6.36 15.93 -22.14
N GLY A 253 -7.65 15.59 -21.93
CA GLY A 253 -8.35 14.57 -22.71
C GLY A 253 -8.33 13.16 -22.12
N ARG A 254 -7.62 12.91 -21.02
CA ARG A 254 -7.79 11.66 -20.25
C ARG A 254 -8.99 11.77 -19.29
N PRO A 255 -9.63 10.62 -18.96
CA PRO A 255 -10.65 10.57 -17.91
C PRO A 255 -10.12 11.12 -16.58
N ASP A 256 -11.05 11.58 -15.71
CA ASP A 256 -10.68 11.98 -14.36
C ASP A 256 -9.90 10.85 -13.66
N PRO A 257 -8.66 11.10 -13.19
CA PRO A 257 -7.81 10.06 -12.62
C PRO A 257 -8.39 9.46 -11.33
N ILE A 258 -9.16 10.23 -10.54
CA ILE A 258 -9.77 9.74 -9.31
C ILE A 258 -10.89 8.75 -9.65
N ALA A 259 -11.76 9.09 -10.59
CA ALA A 259 -12.81 8.19 -11.05
C ALA A 259 -12.22 6.92 -11.71
N LYS A 260 -11.15 7.07 -12.50
CA LYS A 260 -10.45 5.93 -13.11
C LYS A 260 -9.79 5.04 -12.08
N SER A 261 -9.14 5.61 -11.07
CA SER A 261 -8.55 4.86 -9.95
C SER A 261 -9.60 3.98 -9.23
N MET A 262 -10.79 4.52 -8.96
CA MET A 262 -11.89 3.75 -8.35
C MET A 262 -12.27 2.53 -9.19
N GLN A 263 -12.43 2.69 -10.51
CA GLN A 263 -12.76 1.56 -11.40
C GLN A 263 -11.71 0.46 -11.36
N LEU A 264 -10.42 0.86 -11.41
CA LEU A 264 -9.29 -0.07 -11.37
C LEU A 264 -9.21 -0.80 -10.02
N ALA A 265 -9.42 -0.06 -8.91
CA ALA A 265 -9.41 -0.62 -7.56
C ALA A 265 -10.56 -1.61 -7.34
N GLN A 266 -11.78 -1.29 -7.80
CA GLN A 266 -12.93 -2.19 -7.75
C GLN A 266 -12.66 -3.47 -8.53
N TYR A 267 -12.07 -3.37 -9.73
CA TYR A 267 -11.68 -4.53 -10.52
C TYR A 267 -10.63 -5.39 -9.82
N ALA A 268 -9.61 -4.77 -9.22
CA ALA A 268 -8.60 -5.48 -8.44
C ALA A 268 -9.20 -6.25 -7.24
N VAL A 269 -10.14 -5.63 -6.51
CA VAL A 269 -10.87 -6.29 -5.41
C VAL A 269 -11.77 -7.41 -5.91
N ALA A 270 -12.41 -7.26 -7.08
CA ALA A 270 -13.22 -8.34 -7.67
C ALA A 270 -12.35 -9.57 -8.03
N LEU A 271 -11.10 -9.36 -8.46
CA LEU A 271 -10.15 -10.45 -8.72
C LEU A 271 -9.62 -11.10 -7.43
N SER A 272 -9.40 -10.32 -6.37
CA SER A 272 -8.85 -10.83 -5.11
C SER A 272 -9.43 -10.06 -3.91
N PRO A 273 -10.62 -10.46 -3.40
CA PRO A 273 -11.34 -9.72 -2.36
C PRO A 273 -10.62 -9.64 -1.02
N ASP A 274 -9.76 -10.61 -0.73
CA ASP A 274 -9.03 -10.74 0.54
C ASP A 274 -7.53 -10.47 0.38
N ALA A 275 -7.14 -9.70 -0.64
CA ALA A 275 -5.77 -9.24 -0.80
C ALA A 275 -5.59 -7.81 -0.24
N PRO A 276 -4.53 -7.57 0.56
CA PRO A 276 -4.33 -6.27 1.20
C PRO A 276 -4.14 -5.10 0.21
N LEU A 277 -3.37 -5.28 -0.86
CA LEU A 277 -3.07 -4.21 -1.83
C LEU A 277 -4.30 -3.77 -2.65
N PRO A 278 -5.16 -4.65 -3.19
CA PRO A 278 -6.45 -4.27 -3.77
C PRO A 278 -7.34 -3.46 -2.82
N LEU A 279 -7.45 -3.89 -1.56
CA LEU A 279 -8.21 -3.15 -0.56
C LEU A 279 -7.57 -1.80 -0.21
N ARG A 280 -6.23 -1.72 -0.17
CA ARG A 280 -5.51 -0.45 -0.02
C ARG A 280 -5.86 0.52 -1.15
N ALA A 281 -5.86 0.05 -2.39
CA ALA A 281 -6.23 0.86 -3.54
C ALA A 281 -7.69 1.33 -3.48
N LEU A 282 -8.60 0.47 -3.07
CA LEU A 282 -10.00 0.82 -2.89
C LEU A 282 -10.21 1.84 -1.76
N GLY A 283 -9.52 1.67 -0.63
CA GLY A 283 -9.55 2.61 0.49
C GLY A 283 -9.05 4.01 0.10
N MET A 284 -7.95 4.09 -0.68
CA MET A 284 -7.45 5.36 -1.23
C MET A 284 -8.49 5.99 -2.18
N SER A 285 -9.11 5.20 -3.04
CA SER A 285 -10.10 5.70 -3.99
C SER A 285 -11.34 6.24 -3.28
N TYR A 286 -11.84 5.60 -2.22
CA TYR A 286 -12.91 6.13 -1.37
C TYR A 286 -12.49 7.45 -0.70
N TRP A 287 -11.29 7.48 -0.14
CA TRP A 287 -10.76 8.70 0.47
C TRP A 287 -10.77 9.88 -0.50
N LEU A 288 -10.27 9.68 -1.71
CA LEU A 288 -10.19 10.73 -2.73
C LEU A 288 -11.54 11.15 -3.31
N GLN A 289 -12.59 10.33 -3.15
CA GLN A 289 -13.97 10.67 -3.52
C GLN A 289 -14.73 11.39 -2.40
N GLY A 290 -14.10 11.71 -1.27
CA GLY A 290 -14.74 12.37 -0.15
C GLY A 290 -15.53 11.43 0.76
N GLU A 291 -15.21 10.13 0.73
CA GLU A 291 -15.82 9.09 1.56
C GLU A 291 -14.84 8.57 2.64
N PRO A 292 -14.36 9.43 3.57
CA PRO A 292 -13.29 9.08 4.49
C PRO A 292 -13.63 7.89 5.40
N HIS A 293 -14.88 7.73 5.81
CA HIS A 293 -15.30 6.61 6.65
C HIS A 293 -15.24 5.27 5.92
N LEU A 294 -15.64 5.22 4.64
CA LEU A 294 -15.48 4.02 3.81
C LEU A 294 -14.01 3.73 3.54
N GLY A 295 -13.20 4.77 3.32
CA GLY A 295 -11.76 4.66 3.19
C GLY A 295 -11.13 3.99 4.41
N ILE A 296 -11.40 4.51 5.63
CA ILE A 296 -10.88 3.97 6.90
C ILE A 296 -11.32 2.51 7.08
N ALA A 297 -12.61 2.22 6.96
CA ALA A 297 -13.12 0.86 7.13
C ALA A 297 -12.46 -0.15 6.16
N THR A 298 -12.19 0.30 4.92
CA THR A 298 -11.51 -0.53 3.92
C THR A 298 -10.04 -0.76 4.27
N TYR A 299 -9.34 0.25 4.78
CA TYR A 299 -7.97 0.11 5.28
C TYR A 299 -7.88 -0.77 6.53
N GLU A 300 -8.84 -0.65 7.47
CA GLU A 300 -8.92 -1.54 8.65
C GLU A 300 -9.07 -3.00 8.22
N ARG A 301 -9.94 -3.28 7.24
CA ARG A 301 -10.06 -4.62 6.65
C ARG A 301 -8.76 -5.08 6.02
N ALA A 302 -8.09 -4.24 5.21
CA ALA A 302 -6.81 -4.57 4.60
C ALA A 302 -5.75 -4.88 5.66
N PHE A 303 -5.67 -4.06 6.72
CA PHE A 303 -4.73 -4.25 7.82
C PHE A 303 -5.02 -5.53 8.63
N SER A 304 -6.28 -5.90 8.83
CA SER A 304 -6.64 -7.16 9.51
C SER A 304 -6.14 -8.40 8.76
N LEU A 305 -6.06 -8.33 7.42
CA LEU A 305 -5.53 -9.42 6.59
C LEU A 305 -3.99 -9.50 6.65
N ASN A 306 -3.31 -8.37 6.75
CA ASN A 306 -1.86 -8.32 6.96
C ASN A 306 -1.46 -7.26 8.00
N PRO A 307 -1.49 -7.57 9.30
CA PRO A 307 -1.07 -6.65 10.36
C PRO A 307 0.43 -6.32 10.34
N ASN A 308 1.21 -7.00 9.50
CA ASN A 308 2.64 -6.77 9.32
C ASN A 308 2.96 -5.74 8.23
N ASP A 309 1.96 -5.26 7.49
CA ASP A 309 2.13 -4.27 6.43
C ASP A 309 2.27 -2.86 7.04
N SER A 310 3.49 -2.32 6.98
CA SER A 310 3.80 -1.00 7.53
C SER A 310 3.19 0.14 6.71
N ASP A 311 2.99 -0.03 5.40
CA ASP A 311 2.32 0.96 4.56
C ASP A 311 0.83 1.10 4.91
N LEU A 312 0.13 -0.03 5.15
CA LEU A 312 -1.27 0.00 5.60
C LEU A 312 -1.40 0.66 6.98
N LEU A 313 -0.44 0.39 7.87
CA LEU A 313 -0.42 1.01 9.19
C LEU A 313 -0.26 2.54 9.09
N ALA A 314 0.63 3.01 8.22
CA ALA A 314 0.84 4.43 7.96
C ALA A 314 -0.38 5.08 7.30
N GLU A 315 -1.04 4.42 6.35
CA GLU A 315 -2.27 4.92 5.72
C GLU A 315 -3.41 5.07 6.72
N LEU A 316 -3.61 4.09 7.60
CA LEU A 316 -4.57 4.22 8.70
C LEU A 316 -4.23 5.40 9.62
N GLY A 317 -2.96 5.52 10.00
CA GLY A 317 -2.47 6.62 10.80
C GLY A 317 -2.74 7.99 10.15
N ARG A 318 -2.47 8.10 8.85
CA ARG A 318 -2.78 9.27 8.04
C ARG A 318 -4.28 9.59 8.06
N CYS A 319 -5.12 8.62 7.74
CA CYS A 319 -6.57 8.82 7.68
C CYS A 319 -7.15 9.28 9.01
N TYR A 320 -6.79 8.62 10.12
CA TYR A 320 -7.24 9.03 11.44
C TYR A 320 -6.74 10.44 11.81
N SER A 321 -5.49 10.75 11.51
CA SER A 321 -4.93 12.09 11.80
C SER A 321 -5.65 13.18 11.03
N LEU A 322 -5.92 13.00 9.75
CA LEU A 322 -6.56 14.02 8.91
C LEU A 322 -8.00 14.31 9.32
N ILE A 323 -8.75 13.32 9.82
CA ILE A 323 -10.10 13.55 10.38
C ILE A 323 -10.07 14.09 11.83
N GLY A 324 -8.88 14.43 12.38
CA GLY A 324 -8.71 15.01 13.70
C GLY A 324 -8.50 14.02 14.85
N ALA A 325 -8.52 12.72 14.61
CA ALA A 325 -8.25 11.69 15.63
C ALA A 325 -6.73 11.48 15.82
N TRP A 326 -6.01 12.53 16.22
CA TRP A 326 -4.56 12.59 16.34
C TRP A 326 -3.97 11.58 17.32
N ASP A 327 -4.64 11.37 18.44
CA ASP A 327 -4.29 10.42 19.49
C ASP A 327 -4.30 8.97 19.00
N LYS A 328 -5.11 8.66 18.00
CA LYS A 328 -5.16 7.37 17.32
C LYS A 328 -4.20 7.31 16.13
N GLY A 329 -4.15 8.37 15.32
CA GLY A 329 -3.42 8.37 14.05
C GLY A 329 -1.89 8.47 14.18
N VAL A 330 -1.40 9.38 15.01
CA VAL A 330 0.04 9.64 15.14
C VAL A 330 0.82 8.43 15.67
N PRO A 331 0.36 7.70 16.70
CA PRO A 331 1.04 6.48 17.15
C PRO A 331 1.18 5.42 16.05
N LEU A 332 0.18 5.28 15.15
CA LEU A 332 0.25 4.33 14.04
C LEU A 332 1.33 4.70 13.02
N ILE A 333 1.50 5.99 12.71
CA ILE A 333 2.57 6.46 11.80
C ILE A 333 3.94 6.22 12.42
N LEU A 334 4.12 6.57 13.70
CA LEU A 334 5.37 6.35 14.41
C LEU A 334 5.73 4.87 14.47
N GLU A 335 4.74 4.00 14.72
CA GLU A 335 4.96 2.56 14.71
C GLU A 335 5.27 2.03 13.30
N ALA A 336 4.65 2.59 12.26
CA ALA A 336 4.95 2.22 10.88
C ALA A 336 6.42 2.52 10.53
N TYR A 337 6.96 3.67 10.91
CA TYR A 337 8.37 4.00 10.75
C TYR A 337 9.30 3.11 11.59
N ALA A 338 8.92 2.80 12.83
CA ALA A 338 9.68 1.89 13.67
C ALA A 338 9.77 0.47 13.07
N ARG A 339 8.70 0.02 12.39
CA ARG A 339 8.66 -1.27 11.69
C ARG A 339 9.36 -1.25 10.34
N ASN A 340 9.32 -0.13 9.62
CA ASN A 340 9.94 0.07 8.30
C ASN A 340 10.58 1.44 8.19
N PRO A 341 11.87 1.59 8.53
CA PRO A 341 12.58 2.87 8.37
C PRO A 341 12.70 3.35 6.92
N ALA A 342 12.46 2.47 5.93
CA ALA A 342 12.46 2.82 4.51
C ALA A 342 11.07 3.29 4.00
N LEU A 343 10.10 3.46 4.91
CA LEU A 343 8.79 3.99 4.58
C LEU A 343 8.91 5.36 3.88
N SER A 344 7.96 5.68 3.01
CA SER A 344 7.97 6.95 2.27
C SER A 344 8.02 8.16 3.21
N GLY A 345 8.91 9.11 2.92
CA GLY A 345 9.03 10.38 3.66
C GLY A 345 7.79 11.28 3.59
N TRP A 346 6.86 10.96 2.70
CA TRP A 346 5.58 11.66 2.58
C TRP A 346 4.78 11.71 3.91
N TYR A 347 4.83 10.65 4.75
CA TYR A 347 4.08 10.61 6.02
C TYR A 347 4.60 11.59 7.08
N HIS A 348 5.82 12.12 6.93
CA HIS A 348 6.31 13.23 7.76
C HIS A 348 5.44 14.49 7.61
N SER A 349 4.69 14.64 6.51
CA SER A 349 3.73 15.74 6.35
C SER A 349 2.61 15.69 7.40
N ILE A 350 2.19 14.51 7.80
CA ILE A 350 1.16 14.31 8.82
C ILE A 350 1.71 14.60 10.23
N LEU A 351 2.96 14.20 10.50
CA LEU A 351 3.63 14.50 11.76
C LEU A 351 3.93 16.01 11.87
N ALA A 352 4.36 16.64 10.78
CA ALA A 352 4.54 18.09 10.72
C ALA A 352 3.21 18.82 10.99
N LEU A 353 2.12 18.39 10.35
CA LEU A 353 0.79 18.95 10.57
C LEU A 353 0.31 18.77 12.02
N TYR A 354 0.53 17.59 12.60
CA TYR A 354 0.24 17.32 14.01
C TYR A 354 0.96 18.32 14.93
N HIS A 355 2.25 18.52 14.77
CA HIS A 355 3.01 19.48 15.55
C HIS A 355 2.56 20.92 15.30
N TYR A 356 2.25 21.25 14.06
CA TYR A 356 1.75 22.57 13.68
C TYR A 356 0.43 22.92 14.37
N VAL A 357 -0.58 22.05 14.30
CA VAL A 357 -1.89 22.29 14.92
C VAL A 357 -1.82 22.35 16.46
N HIS A 358 -0.76 21.84 17.05
CA HIS A 358 -0.50 21.91 18.49
C HIS A 358 0.47 23.04 18.88
N GLY A 359 0.81 23.96 17.97
CA GLY A 359 1.68 25.12 18.23
C GLY A 359 3.15 24.77 18.45
N ARG A 360 3.59 23.55 18.14
CA ARG A 360 4.98 23.06 18.32
C ARG A 360 5.79 23.28 17.04
N PHE A 361 5.98 24.55 16.65
CA PHE A 361 6.52 24.90 15.35
C PHE A 361 7.94 24.40 15.08
N GLY A 362 8.81 24.33 16.12
CA GLY A 362 10.15 23.76 15.96
C GLY A 362 10.10 22.30 15.53
N ALA A 363 9.34 21.46 16.26
CA ALA A 363 9.13 20.06 15.89
C ALA A 363 8.42 19.92 14.52
N ALA A 364 7.47 20.81 14.21
CA ALA A 364 6.82 20.83 12.91
C ALA A 364 7.81 21.08 11.76
N LEU A 365 8.78 21.99 11.93
CA LEU A 365 9.84 22.25 10.95
C LEU A 365 10.77 21.05 10.79
N ASP A 366 11.13 20.37 11.87
CA ASP A 366 12.00 19.19 11.81
C ASP A 366 11.35 18.05 11.03
N GLU A 367 10.05 17.83 11.21
CA GLU A 367 9.29 16.86 10.44
C GLU A 367 9.11 17.31 8.99
N ALA A 368 8.77 18.58 8.74
CA ALA A 368 8.53 19.10 7.39
C ALA A 368 9.78 18.99 6.48
N LYS A 369 10.98 19.11 7.03
CA LYS A 369 12.25 18.93 6.30
C LYS A 369 12.48 17.47 5.84
N GLN A 370 11.80 16.51 6.44
CA GLN A 370 11.90 15.10 6.09
C GLN A 370 10.89 14.68 5.01
N ILE A 371 9.97 15.57 4.60
CA ILE A 371 9.02 15.30 3.52
C ILE A 371 9.80 15.16 2.21
N ASN A 372 9.86 13.94 1.68
CA ASN A 372 10.60 13.64 0.46
C ASN A 372 9.64 13.45 -0.73
N VAL A 373 9.13 14.57 -1.26
CA VAL A 373 8.32 14.64 -2.50
C VAL A 373 8.82 15.85 -3.30
N PRO A 374 9.98 15.76 -3.93
CA PRO A 374 10.74 16.94 -4.42
C PRO A 374 10.04 17.73 -5.52
N GLU A 375 9.15 17.11 -6.30
CA GLU A 375 8.43 17.74 -7.42
C GLU A 375 6.99 18.14 -7.05
N SER A 376 6.66 18.14 -5.76
CA SER A 376 5.34 18.51 -5.25
C SER A 376 5.39 19.83 -4.48
N VAL A 377 4.32 20.58 -4.49
CA VAL A 377 4.15 21.77 -3.65
C VAL A 377 4.03 21.43 -2.16
N LEU A 378 3.71 20.18 -1.80
CA LEU A 378 3.40 19.77 -0.43
C LEU A 378 4.46 20.10 0.62
N PRO A 379 5.77 19.84 0.42
CA PRO A 379 6.79 20.24 1.37
C PRO A 379 6.80 21.75 1.60
N HIS A 380 6.69 22.51 0.51
CA HIS A 380 6.74 23.98 0.52
C HIS A 380 5.49 24.60 1.17
N VAL A 381 4.32 24.03 0.94
CA VAL A 381 3.07 24.39 1.63
C VAL A 381 3.22 24.19 3.13
N SER A 382 3.75 23.04 3.57
CA SER A 382 4.00 22.76 4.98
C SER A 382 5.00 23.74 5.58
N LEU A 383 6.12 23.99 4.92
CA LEU A 383 7.15 24.91 5.40
C LEU A 383 6.66 26.36 5.43
N ALA A 384 5.94 26.83 4.40
CA ALA A 384 5.43 28.19 4.33
C ALA A 384 4.52 28.51 5.53
N MET A 385 3.50 27.67 5.80
CA MET A 385 2.59 27.91 6.92
C MET A 385 3.29 27.80 8.27
N ILE A 386 4.23 26.86 8.45
CA ILE A 386 4.94 26.68 9.72
C ILE A 386 5.87 27.87 9.98
N HIS A 387 6.66 28.33 8.98
CA HIS A 387 7.52 29.50 9.10
C HIS A 387 6.73 30.76 9.41
N ALA A 388 5.58 30.95 8.76
CA ALA A 388 4.72 32.10 9.01
C ALA A 388 4.23 32.16 10.47
N GLU A 389 3.85 31.02 11.02
CA GLU A 389 3.41 30.94 12.42
C GLU A 389 4.58 31.02 13.42
N ALA A 390 5.74 30.50 13.06
CA ALA A 390 6.96 30.56 13.87
C ALA A 390 7.57 31.98 13.92
N GLY A 391 7.04 32.96 13.16
CA GLY A 391 7.59 34.31 13.12
C GLY A 391 8.80 34.48 12.19
N HIS A 392 8.91 33.66 11.18
CA HIS A 392 9.96 33.66 10.15
C HIS A 392 9.38 34.09 8.78
N PRO A 393 9.00 35.38 8.59
CA PRO A 393 8.28 35.83 7.39
C PRO A 393 9.11 35.77 6.11
N ALA A 394 10.43 35.92 6.19
CA ALA A 394 11.29 35.84 5.02
C ALA A 394 11.38 34.39 4.45
N GLU A 395 11.51 33.42 5.35
CA GLU A 395 11.52 32.00 5.00
C GLU A 395 10.14 31.55 4.47
N ALA A 396 9.06 32.04 5.09
CA ALA A 396 7.71 31.77 4.60
C ALA A 396 7.50 32.28 3.17
N ALA A 397 7.95 33.52 2.88
CA ALA A 397 7.87 34.10 1.54
C ALA A 397 8.70 33.31 0.51
N ALA A 398 9.90 32.86 0.88
CA ALA A 398 10.75 32.05 0.00
C ALA A 398 10.07 30.70 -0.34
N GLU A 399 9.36 30.10 0.60
CA GLU A 399 8.60 28.86 0.33
C GLU A 399 7.37 29.13 -0.57
N VAL A 400 6.70 30.29 -0.44
CA VAL A 400 5.61 30.71 -1.34
C VAL A 400 6.12 30.89 -2.77
N GLU A 401 7.31 31.47 -2.98
CA GLU A 401 7.92 31.58 -4.30
C GLU A 401 8.17 30.21 -4.94
N LYS A 402 8.61 29.22 -4.16
CA LYS A 402 8.78 27.84 -4.64
C LYS A 402 7.44 27.20 -5.01
N ILE A 403 6.38 27.37 -4.21
CA ILE A 403 5.04 26.91 -4.55
C ILE A 403 4.61 27.46 -5.90
N GLN A 404 4.75 28.77 -6.12
CA GLN A 404 4.38 29.45 -7.36
C GLN A 404 5.23 28.99 -8.56
N SER A 405 6.50 28.63 -8.32
CA SER A 405 7.40 28.09 -9.34
C SER A 405 7.00 26.68 -9.78
N ILE A 406 6.55 25.82 -8.86
CA ILE A 406 6.14 24.43 -9.11
C ILE A 406 4.74 24.39 -9.72
N ASP A 407 3.80 25.11 -9.13
CA ASP A 407 2.41 25.21 -9.57
C ASP A 407 1.93 26.67 -9.49
N PRO A 408 2.03 27.43 -10.59
CA PRO A 408 1.58 28.83 -10.64
C PRO A 408 0.10 29.03 -10.34
N GLN A 409 -0.72 27.99 -10.48
CA GLN A 409 -2.16 28.04 -10.23
C GLN A 409 -2.54 27.51 -8.84
N PHE A 410 -1.56 27.12 -8.02
CA PHE A 410 -1.84 26.51 -6.72
C PHE A 410 -2.68 27.41 -5.82
N ALA A 411 -2.39 28.73 -5.77
CA ALA A 411 -3.14 29.65 -4.94
C ALA A 411 -4.63 29.72 -5.32
N ASP A 412 -4.95 29.66 -6.63
CA ASP A 412 -6.32 29.66 -7.14
C ASP A 412 -7.07 28.35 -6.83
N ASN A 413 -6.34 27.25 -6.75
CA ASN A 413 -6.86 25.90 -6.55
C ASN A 413 -6.65 25.37 -5.12
N ALA A 414 -6.09 26.16 -4.21
CA ALA A 414 -5.66 25.71 -2.88
C ALA A 414 -6.85 25.15 -2.06
N GLN A 415 -8.01 25.81 -2.10
CA GLN A 415 -9.21 25.35 -1.43
C GLN A 415 -9.61 23.95 -1.90
N ALA A 416 -9.81 23.77 -3.20
CA ALA A 416 -10.20 22.48 -3.75
C ALA A 416 -9.14 21.39 -3.49
N SER A 417 -7.87 21.76 -3.40
CA SER A 417 -6.78 20.84 -3.09
C SER A 417 -6.79 20.40 -1.61
N LEU A 418 -7.09 21.33 -0.70
CA LEU A 418 -7.18 21.05 0.74
C LEU A 418 -8.46 20.27 1.09
N GLU A 419 -9.60 20.59 0.46
CA GLU A 419 -10.86 19.85 0.65
C GLU A 419 -10.72 18.35 0.32
N ARG A 420 -9.95 18.01 -0.72
CA ARG A 420 -9.66 16.60 -1.09
C ARG A 420 -8.87 15.82 -0.04
N LEU A 421 -8.26 16.50 0.92
CA LEU A 421 -7.55 15.84 2.02
C LEU A 421 -8.51 15.32 3.09
N ASN A 422 -9.80 15.69 3.05
CA ASN A 422 -10.82 15.33 4.05
C ASN A 422 -10.37 15.72 5.48
N LEU A 423 -9.84 16.93 5.61
CA LEU A 423 -9.35 17.47 6.88
C LEU A 423 -10.50 17.74 7.84
N ALA A 424 -10.24 17.52 9.13
CA ALA A 424 -11.11 18.08 10.18
C ALA A 424 -11.24 19.61 10.01
N PRO A 425 -12.43 20.21 10.22
CA PRO A 425 -12.66 21.63 9.95
C PRO A 425 -11.67 22.57 10.66
N ASP A 426 -11.37 22.32 11.93
CA ASP A 426 -10.41 23.12 12.69
C ASP A 426 -8.99 23.04 12.10
N THR A 427 -8.59 21.87 11.59
CA THR A 427 -7.30 21.67 10.94
C THR A 427 -7.24 22.42 9.61
N LEU A 428 -8.32 22.35 8.82
CA LEU A 428 -8.43 23.07 7.55
C LEU A 428 -8.32 24.59 7.77
N SER A 429 -9.06 25.13 8.73
CA SER A 429 -9.02 26.54 9.08
C SER A 429 -7.59 26.98 9.49
N ARG A 430 -6.90 26.22 10.32
CA ARG A 430 -5.53 26.54 10.73
C ARG A 430 -4.52 26.51 9.57
N ILE A 431 -4.67 25.58 8.63
CA ILE A 431 -3.85 25.55 7.42
C ILE A 431 -4.10 26.81 6.56
N ALA A 432 -5.37 27.15 6.34
CA ALA A 432 -5.77 28.32 5.58
C ALA A 432 -5.22 29.61 6.19
N ASP A 433 -5.31 29.76 7.53
CA ASP A 433 -4.75 30.90 8.26
C ASP A 433 -3.24 31.01 8.13
N GLY A 434 -2.53 29.87 8.27
CA GLY A 434 -1.08 29.83 8.11
C GLY A 434 -0.63 30.21 6.69
N LEU A 435 -1.32 29.73 5.67
CA LEU A 435 -1.04 30.05 4.27
C LEU A 435 -1.37 31.53 3.93
N ARG A 436 -2.44 32.08 4.52
CA ARG A 436 -2.76 33.51 4.44
C ARG A 436 -1.66 34.35 5.07
N LYS A 437 -1.18 33.97 6.24
CA LYS A 437 -0.09 34.64 6.96
C LYS A 437 1.23 34.54 6.22
N ALA A 438 1.49 33.42 5.53
CA ALA A 438 2.64 33.23 4.67
C ALA A 438 2.61 34.12 3.40
N GLY A 439 1.44 34.70 3.07
CA GLY A 439 1.29 35.57 1.89
C GLY A 439 1.00 34.81 0.58
N LEU A 440 0.56 33.56 0.65
CA LEU A 440 0.23 32.77 -0.53
C LEU A 440 -0.91 33.39 -1.35
N PHE A 441 -1.91 34.00 -0.69
CA PHE A 441 -3.08 34.57 -1.36
C PHE A 441 -2.90 36.06 -1.65
N GLY A 442 -3.18 36.49 -2.90
CA GLY A 442 -3.25 37.90 -3.29
C GLY A 442 -4.42 38.65 -2.63
N ARG A 443 -4.48 40.00 -2.79
CA ARG A 443 -5.54 40.80 -2.14
C ARG A 443 -6.96 40.36 -2.51
N ALA A 444 -7.26 40.06 -3.75
CA ALA A 444 -8.57 39.59 -4.20
C ALA A 444 -8.94 38.18 -3.69
N GLN A 445 -7.93 37.32 -3.49
CA GLN A 445 -8.10 35.95 -2.98
C GLN A 445 -8.24 35.92 -1.44
N ARG A 446 -7.73 36.94 -0.72
CA ARG A 446 -7.88 37.06 0.74
C ARG A 446 -9.34 37.18 1.16
N GLU A 447 -10.14 38.01 0.45
CA GLU A 447 -11.57 38.18 0.73
C GLU A 447 -12.36 36.89 0.49
N ALA A 448 -12.01 36.11 -0.53
CA ALA A 448 -12.62 34.80 -0.77
C ALA A 448 -12.20 33.72 0.24
N SER A 449 -10.96 33.78 0.73
CA SER A 449 -10.42 32.80 1.70
C SER A 449 -10.88 33.03 3.15
N GLU A 450 -11.50 34.18 3.45
CA GLU A 450 -12.15 34.45 4.75
C GLU A 450 -13.43 33.63 4.95
N GLN A 451 -13.93 32.95 3.91
CA GLN A 451 -15.12 32.10 3.94
C GLN A 451 -14.80 30.59 4.09
N TRP A 452 -13.54 30.23 4.36
CA TRP A 452 -13.08 28.83 4.49
C TRP A 452 -13.27 28.28 5.90
#